data_6e0045029b7a26a330e93a5b7636eb25
#
_entry.id   6e0045029b7a26a330e93a5b7636eb25
#
_cell.length_a   1.000
_cell.length_b   1.000
_cell.length_c   1.000
_cell.angle_alpha   90.00
_cell.angle_beta   90.00
_cell.angle_gamma   90.00
#
_symmetry.space_group_name_H-M   'P 1'
#
loop_
_entity.id
_entity.type
_entity.pdbx_description
1 polymer ?
#
loop_
_entity_poly.entity_id
_entity_poly.type
_entity_poly.pdbx_seq_one_letter_code
_entity_poly.pdbx_strand_id
1 'polypeptide(L)'
;MHRVLRYAALGVGLTFVLRLAHREPGTRASSAAPNYRGVITFATTGNGDPFHPGVVQDLDLATGQLTVRFDGLDASRTRSGELAFVQRLAPGTYADHGIVVVDSRGVPGAPVFVCRGFRFSDNRTCAVPKLAPNTRLVAFVTVGSGAVCDGGYGMKWGSFVVITDRRGAEVARFEGYTSPEWLPDGRLLMMGTQCRRGGIWLTDGSLRSLSRVDGEQVNTPAAAPAASPDGKTLAFVWNNQLWSLKLVGQPDLTQLTALAKPVTAGAWSPDGSAIAALMFDVSMPVRSMALFRPGDQKSMVFRDLGVYPYGPISWR
;
A
#
# COMPACT_ATOMS: atom_id res chain seq x y z
N MET A 1 64.55 10.15 5.76
CA MET A 1 64.85 8.72 5.75
C MET A 1 63.56 7.93 5.80
N HIS A 2 63.03 7.54 4.65
CA HIS A 2 61.79 6.74 4.51
C HIS A 2 62.19 5.29 4.25
N ARG A 3 61.79 4.37 5.13
CA ARG A 3 61.92 2.93 4.90
C ARG A 3 60.58 2.43 4.28
N VAL A 4 60.71 2.00 3.02
CA VAL A 4 59.65 1.27 2.30
C VAL A 4 59.76 -0.20 2.71
N LEU A 5 58.71 -0.75 3.32
CA LEU A 5 58.56 -2.19 3.54
C LEU A 5 57.79 -2.77 2.31
N ARG A 6 58.48 -3.63 1.57
CA ARG A 6 57.90 -4.48 0.53
C ARG A 6 57.37 -5.74 1.15
N TYR A 7 56.09 -6.02 1.07
CA TYR A 7 55.52 -7.35 1.35
C TYR A 7 55.40 -8.11 0.03
N ALA A 8 56.09 -9.24 -0.03
CA ALA A 8 55.94 -10.23 -1.08
C ALA A 8 54.67 -11.05 -0.82
N ALA A 9 53.73 -11.05 -1.79
CA ALA A 9 52.56 -11.93 -1.73
C ALA A 9 52.92 -13.28 -2.32
N LEU A 10 52.90 -14.31 -1.49
CA LEU A 10 52.90 -15.72 -1.90
C LEU A 10 51.50 -16.05 -2.37
N GLY A 11 51.37 -16.35 -3.65
CA GLY A 11 50.14 -16.85 -4.24
C GLY A 11 49.88 -18.32 -3.84
N VAL A 12 48.80 -18.54 -3.10
CA VAL A 12 48.18 -19.86 -2.99
C VAL A 12 46.87 -19.81 -3.76
N GLY A 13 46.88 -20.37 -4.94
CA GLY A 13 45.71 -20.52 -5.78
C GLY A 13 44.75 -21.56 -5.17
N LEU A 14 43.67 -21.07 -4.55
CA LEU A 14 42.54 -21.92 -4.19
C LEU A 14 41.50 -21.84 -5.31
N THR A 15 41.50 -22.88 -6.16
CA THR A 15 40.49 -23.06 -7.19
C THR A 15 39.19 -23.53 -6.51
N PHE A 16 38.27 -22.61 -6.25
CA PHE A 16 36.90 -22.97 -5.86
C PHE A 16 36.15 -23.49 -7.09
N VAL A 17 35.99 -24.79 -7.17
CA VAL A 17 35.03 -25.39 -8.12
C VAL A 17 33.64 -25.20 -7.55
N LEU A 18 32.93 -24.15 -8.05
CA LEU A 18 31.51 -23.99 -7.80
C LEU A 18 30.78 -25.14 -8.53
N ARG A 19 30.44 -26.22 -7.79
CA ARG A 19 29.43 -27.15 -8.25
C ARG A 19 28.09 -26.46 -8.19
N LEU A 20 27.62 -25.96 -9.32
CA LEU A 20 26.22 -25.65 -9.55
C LEU A 20 25.43 -26.97 -9.39
N ALA A 21 24.84 -27.15 -8.22
CA ALA A 21 23.84 -28.16 -8.02
C ALA A 21 22.64 -27.81 -8.93
N HIS A 22 22.57 -28.46 -10.09
CA HIS A 22 21.32 -28.53 -10.84
C HIS A 22 20.29 -29.21 -9.93
N ARG A 23 19.45 -28.39 -9.31
CA ARG A 23 18.21 -28.88 -8.70
C ARG A 23 17.30 -29.22 -9.86
N GLU A 24 17.16 -30.52 -10.12
CA GLU A 24 16.07 -30.99 -10.98
C GLU A 24 14.75 -30.44 -10.45
N PRO A 25 13.87 -29.90 -11.33
CA PRO A 25 12.54 -29.51 -10.93
C PRO A 25 11.78 -30.77 -10.52
N GLY A 26 11.77 -31.05 -9.22
CA GLY A 26 10.89 -32.06 -8.66
C GLY A 26 9.47 -31.72 -9.08
N THR A 27 8.89 -32.56 -9.91
CA THR A 27 7.48 -32.61 -10.25
C THR A 27 6.67 -32.86 -8.98
N ARG A 28 6.42 -31.77 -8.21
CA ARG A 28 5.35 -31.80 -7.22
C ARG A 28 4.05 -31.87 -7.99
N ALA A 29 3.31 -32.96 -7.77
CA ALA A 29 1.93 -33.08 -8.21
C ALA A 29 1.19 -31.78 -7.81
N SER A 30 0.85 -30.98 -8.82
CA SER A 30 0.06 -29.79 -8.70
C SER A 30 -1.35 -30.23 -8.30
N SER A 31 -1.68 -30.16 -7.01
CA SER A 31 -3.06 -29.90 -6.65
C SER A 31 -3.39 -28.59 -7.37
N ALA A 32 -4.36 -28.61 -8.30
CA ALA A 32 -4.66 -27.47 -9.14
C ALA A 32 -4.75 -26.20 -8.28
N ALA A 33 -3.76 -25.33 -8.41
CA ALA A 33 -3.71 -24.10 -7.65
C ALA A 33 -4.99 -23.32 -7.96
N PRO A 34 -5.67 -22.71 -6.95
CA PRO A 34 -6.88 -21.94 -7.18
C PRO A 34 -6.63 -20.94 -8.32
N ASN A 35 -7.47 -20.97 -9.33
CA ASN A 35 -7.28 -20.16 -10.53
C ASN A 35 -7.79 -18.73 -10.22
N TYR A 36 -6.96 -17.91 -9.55
CA TYR A 36 -7.25 -16.51 -9.29
C TYR A 36 -7.26 -15.73 -10.59
N ARG A 37 -8.29 -14.92 -10.78
CA ARG A 37 -8.48 -14.09 -11.96
C ARG A 37 -8.57 -12.61 -11.59
N GLY A 38 -8.41 -11.75 -12.59
CA GLY A 38 -8.49 -10.31 -12.45
C GLY A 38 -7.13 -9.64 -12.52
N VAL A 39 -7.13 -8.36 -12.24
CA VAL A 39 -5.95 -7.49 -12.36
C VAL A 39 -5.64 -6.87 -11.00
N ILE A 40 -4.41 -7.01 -10.54
CA ILE A 40 -3.92 -6.31 -9.35
C ILE A 40 -3.12 -5.09 -9.80
N THR A 41 -3.59 -3.91 -9.37
CA THR A 41 -2.91 -2.63 -9.60
C THR A 41 -2.10 -2.26 -8.38
N PHE A 42 -0.85 -1.84 -8.59
CA PHE A 42 0.07 -1.35 -7.55
C PHE A 42 1.08 -0.37 -8.15
N ALA A 43 1.73 0.40 -7.30
CA ALA A 43 2.89 1.19 -7.68
C ALA A 43 4.19 0.45 -7.33
N THR A 44 5.25 0.69 -8.11
CA THR A 44 6.60 0.21 -7.80
C THR A 44 7.56 1.37 -7.73
N THR A 45 8.61 1.24 -6.92
CA THR A 45 9.73 2.17 -6.92
C THR A 45 10.96 1.48 -7.50
N GLY A 46 11.76 2.21 -8.27
CA GLY A 46 13.09 1.74 -8.64
C GLY A 46 13.93 1.55 -7.36
N ASN A 47 14.55 0.41 -7.18
CA ASN A 47 15.47 0.10 -6.08
C ASN A 47 14.89 0.19 -4.64
N GLY A 48 13.58 0.23 -4.49
CA GLY A 48 12.93 0.34 -3.17
C GLY A 48 13.04 1.71 -2.50
N ASP A 49 13.56 2.71 -3.18
CA ASP A 49 13.66 4.08 -2.70
C ASP A 49 12.37 4.85 -3.03
N PRO A 50 11.59 5.30 -2.04
CA PRO A 50 10.35 6.06 -2.28
C PRO A 50 10.59 7.41 -2.96
N PHE A 51 11.84 7.89 -3.01
CA PHE A 51 12.20 9.14 -3.69
C PHE A 51 12.57 8.94 -5.17
N HIS A 52 12.74 7.69 -5.63
CA HIS A 52 12.95 7.41 -7.05
C HIS A 52 11.63 7.42 -7.84
N PRO A 53 11.70 7.73 -9.15
CA PRO A 53 10.53 7.65 -10.00
C PRO A 53 9.88 6.26 -9.88
N GLY A 54 8.62 6.24 -9.48
CA GLY A 54 7.84 5.03 -9.43
C GLY A 54 6.97 4.88 -10.67
N VAL A 55 6.50 3.67 -10.91
CA VAL A 55 5.53 3.40 -11.98
C VAL A 55 4.33 2.66 -11.42
N VAL A 56 3.15 3.01 -11.91
CA VAL A 56 1.91 2.29 -11.66
C VAL A 56 1.82 1.13 -12.65
N GLN A 57 1.60 -0.07 -12.13
CA GLN A 57 1.56 -1.30 -12.91
C GLN A 57 0.30 -2.10 -12.62
N ASP A 58 -0.13 -2.82 -13.64
CA ASP A 58 -1.17 -3.84 -13.57
C ASP A 58 -0.53 -5.24 -13.71
N LEU A 59 -0.83 -6.15 -12.78
CA LEU A 59 -0.53 -7.58 -12.88
C LEU A 59 -1.81 -8.32 -13.27
N ASP A 60 -1.82 -8.91 -14.44
CA ASP A 60 -2.85 -9.86 -14.84
C ASP A 60 -2.61 -11.21 -14.16
N LEU A 61 -3.56 -11.65 -13.34
CA LEU A 61 -3.39 -12.89 -12.56
C LEU A 61 -3.51 -14.15 -13.40
N ALA A 62 -4.21 -14.10 -14.54
CA ALA A 62 -4.38 -15.24 -15.41
C ALA A 62 -3.12 -15.52 -16.23
N THR A 63 -2.47 -14.47 -16.71
CA THR A 63 -1.26 -14.58 -17.57
C THR A 63 0.05 -14.39 -16.82
N GLY A 64 0.01 -13.74 -15.65
CA GLY A 64 1.19 -13.31 -14.90
C GLY A 64 1.89 -12.09 -15.53
N GLN A 65 1.30 -11.47 -16.54
CA GLN A 65 1.89 -10.33 -17.24
C GLN A 65 1.81 -9.05 -16.41
N LEU A 66 2.93 -8.32 -16.32
CA LEU A 66 3.03 -6.97 -15.78
C LEU A 66 2.92 -5.96 -16.92
N THR A 67 2.10 -4.94 -16.75
CA THR A 67 1.92 -3.84 -17.70
C THR A 67 2.08 -2.51 -16.99
N VAL A 68 3.07 -1.70 -17.41
CA VAL A 68 3.23 -0.32 -16.94
C VAL A 68 2.10 0.54 -17.49
N ARG A 69 1.48 1.34 -16.62
CA ARG A 69 0.37 2.22 -16.96
C ARG A 69 0.78 3.70 -16.93
N PHE A 70 1.39 4.13 -15.84
CA PHE A 70 1.71 5.53 -15.60
C PHE A 70 2.99 5.67 -14.77
N ASP A 71 3.67 6.80 -14.90
CA ASP A 71 4.70 7.21 -13.95
C ASP A 71 4.02 7.78 -12.70
N GLY A 72 4.26 7.18 -11.55
CA GLY A 72 3.64 7.61 -10.31
C GLY A 72 3.78 6.63 -9.15
N LEU A 73 3.23 7.03 -8.01
CA LEU A 73 3.29 6.32 -6.74
C LEU A 73 1.88 6.12 -6.15
N ASP A 74 1.76 5.27 -5.13
CA ASP A 74 0.56 5.11 -4.31
C ASP A 74 -0.75 4.98 -5.11
N ALA A 75 -0.80 4.00 -5.99
CA ALA A 75 -1.94 3.83 -6.86
C ALA A 75 -3.08 3.07 -6.19
N SER A 76 -4.31 3.53 -6.40
CA SER A 76 -5.51 2.78 -6.05
C SER A 76 -6.55 2.83 -7.16
N ARG A 77 -7.22 1.71 -7.41
CA ARG A 77 -8.21 1.58 -8.47
C ARG A 77 -9.57 1.23 -7.90
N THR A 78 -10.61 1.86 -8.44
CA THR A 78 -12.00 1.51 -8.16
C THR A 78 -12.42 0.25 -8.93
N ARG A 79 -13.55 -0.33 -8.56
CA ARG A 79 -14.14 -1.44 -9.30
C ARG A 79 -14.62 -1.03 -10.70
N SER A 80 -15.06 0.21 -10.88
CA SER A 80 -15.42 0.77 -12.17
C SER A 80 -14.23 0.97 -13.12
N GLY A 81 -13.01 0.76 -12.61
CA GLY A 81 -11.76 0.84 -13.38
C GLY A 81 -11.06 2.20 -13.31
N GLU A 82 -11.65 3.21 -12.68
CA GLU A 82 -11.00 4.48 -12.46
C GLU A 82 -9.84 4.33 -11.48
N LEU A 83 -8.79 5.12 -11.67
CA LEU A 83 -7.54 5.05 -10.91
C LEU A 83 -7.22 6.40 -10.30
N ALA A 84 -6.78 6.41 -9.04
CA ALA A 84 -6.10 7.56 -8.44
C ALA A 84 -4.66 7.19 -8.12
N PHE A 85 -3.74 8.09 -8.38
CA PHE A 85 -2.32 7.89 -8.06
C PHE A 85 -1.63 9.23 -7.80
N VAL A 86 -0.46 9.16 -7.18
CA VAL A 86 0.40 10.34 -6.95
C VAL A 86 1.37 10.47 -8.11
N GLN A 87 1.30 11.58 -8.84
CA GLN A 87 2.19 11.89 -9.95
C GLN A 87 3.21 12.94 -9.52
N ARG A 88 4.46 12.78 -9.91
CA ARG A 88 5.48 13.84 -9.81
C ARG A 88 5.23 14.88 -10.91
N LEU A 89 5.12 16.16 -10.54
CA LEU A 89 4.80 17.25 -11.46
C LEU A 89 6.05 17.91 -12.06
N ALA A 90 7.24 17.73 -11.45
CA ALA A 90 8.50 18.25 -11.93
C ALA A 90 9.65 17.28 -11.61
N PRO A 91 10.76 17.29 -12.34
CA PRO A 91 11.95 16.51 -12.01
C PRO A 91 12.60 17.03 -10.72
N GLY A 92 13.25 16.13 -9.97
CA GLY A 92 13.99 16.44 -8.73
C GLY A 92 13.45 15.73 -7.49
N THR A 93 14.29 15.62 -6.46
CA THR A 93 13.99 14.85 -5.24
C THR A 93 12.87 15.46 -4.40
N TYR A 94 12.73 16.79 -4.47
CA TYR A 94 11.74 17.56 -3.71
C TYR A 94 10.68 18.19 -4.63
N ALA A 95 10.36 17.51 -5.72
CA ALA A 95 9.39 17.98 -6.69
C ALA A 95 7.97 18.05 -6.10
N ASP A 96 7.18 18.96 -6.64
CA ASP A 96 5.75 18.99 -6.38
C ASP A 96 5.11 17.69 -6.89
N HIS A 97 4.15 17.18 -6.13
CA HIS A 97 3.38 16.00 -6.47
C HIS A 97 1.91 16.39 -6.64
N GLY A 98 1.23 15.70 -7.52
CA GLY A 98 -0.21 15.90 -7.73
C GLY A 98 -0.96 14.59 -7.59
N ILE A 99 -2.17 14.65 -7.05
CA ILE A 99 -3.10 13.53 -7.13
C ILE A 99 -3.80 13.62 -8.47
N VAL A 100 -3.57 12.61 -9.31
CA VAL A 100 -4.17 12.48 -10.64
C VAL A 100 -5.21 11.38 -10.60
N VAL A 101 -6.33 11.66 -11.26
CA VAL A 101 -7.39 10.67 -11.46
C VAL A 101 -7.49 10.34 -12.93
N VAL A 102 -7.50 9.05 -13.21
CA VAL A 102 -7.65 8.46 -14.53
C VAL A 102 -9.08 7.94 -14.66
N ASP A 103 -9.76 8.29 -15.73
CA ASP A 103 -11.12 7.81 -15.99
C ASP A 103 -11.14 6.31 -16.37
N SER A 104 -12.33 5.74 -16.50
CA SER A 104 -12.51 4.32 -16.86
C SER A 104 -11.99 3.98 -18.26
N ARG A 105 -11.76 4.98 -19.13
CA ARG A 105 -11.17 4.82 -20.47
C ARG A 105 -9.63 4.84 -20.43
N GLY A 106 -9.04 5.12 -19.28
CA GLY A 106 -7.58 5.19 -19.11
C GLY A 106 -7.00 6.57 -19.43
N VAL A 107 -7.82 7.63 -19.47
CA VAL A 107 -7.38 8.99 -19.76
C VAL A 107 -7.11 9.73 -18.43
N PRO A 108 -5.85 10.17 -18.17
CA PRO A 108 -5.52 10.96 -16.99
C PRO A 108 -6.11 12.37 -17.09
N GLY A 109 -6.69 12.85 -16.01
CA GLY A 109 -7.12 14.24 -15.84
C GLY A 109 -5.98 15.15 -15.38
N ALA A 110 -6.27 16.44 -15.25
CA ALA A 110 -5.39 17.34 -14.51
C ALA A 110 -5.32 16.94 -13.03
N PRO A 111 -4.23 17.27 -12.32
CA PRO A 111 -4.14 17.01 -10.89
C PRO A 111 -5.31 17.65 -10.13
N VAL A 112 -6.05 16.84 -9.37
CA VAL A 112 -7.16 17.31 -8.53
C VAL A 112 -6.65 18.01 -7.26
N PHE A 113 -5.42 17.71 -6.86
CA PHE A 113 -4.75 18.35 -5.74
C PHE A 113 -3.24 18.36 -5.96
N VAL A 114 -2.59 19.45 -5.55
CA VAL A 114 -1.13 19.61 -5.66
C VAL A 114 -0.54 19.73 -4.26
N CYS A 115 0.32 18.79 -3.91
CA CYS A 115 1.18 18.87 -2.75
C CYS A 115 2.53 19.40 -3.16
N ARG A 116 2.92 20.54 -2.56
CA ARG A 116 4.22 21.14 -2.81
C ARG A 116 5.32 20.29 -2.20
N GLY A 117 6.43 20.16 -2.93
CA GLY A 117 7.58 19.41 -2.50
C GLY A 117 8.17 19.90 -1.19
N PHE A 118 9.05 19.08 -0.62
CA PHE A 118 9.65 19.30 0.69
C PHE A 118 10.35 20.67 0.82
N ARG A 119 9.68 21.62 1.44
CA ARG A 119 10.32 22.82 2.00
C ARG A 119 10.27 22.68 3.52
N PHE A 120 11.35 22.98 4.21
CA PHE A 120 11.49 22.84 5.67
C PHE A 120 10.35 23.49 6.50
N SER A 121 9.54 24.33 5.91
CA SER A 121 8.43 25.02 6.55
C SER A 121 7.03 24.53 6.18
N ASP A 122 6.86 23.73 5.12
CA ASP A 122 5.54 23.44 4.55
C ASP A 122 5.47 22.06 3.90
N ASN A 123 5.88 21.02 4.67
CA ASN A 123 5.92 19.64 4.19
C ASN A 123 4.51 19.08 3.96
N ARG A 124 4.00 19.25 2.77
CA ARG A 124 2.77 18.61 2.32
C ARG A 124 3.11 17.52 1.30
N THR A 125 3.40 16.33 1.77
CA THR A 125 3.45 15.16 0.90
C THR A 125 2.05 14.62 0.70
N CYS A 126 1.68 14.26 -0.53
CA CYS A 126 0.46 13.50 -0.81
C CYS A 126 0.80 12.01 -0.85
N ALA A 127 -0.06 11.20 -0.27
CA ALA A 127 0.08 9.74 -0.28
C ALA A 127 -1.29 9.05 -0.24
N VAL A 128 -1.31 7.79 -0.67
CA VAL A 128 -2.45 6.87 -0.52
C VAL A 128 -3.78 7.45 -1.00
N PRO A 129 -3.86 7.96 -2.26
CA PRO A 129 -5.12 8.48 -2.77
C PRO A 129 -6.14 7.35 -2.99
N LYS A 130 -7.38 7.60 -2.60
CA LYS A 130 -8.52 6.69 -2.73
C LYS A 130 -9.72 7.41 -3.32
N LEU A 131 -10.25 6.88 -4.42
CA LEU A 131 -11.49 7.35 -5.02
C LEU A 131 -12.70 6.79 -4.29
N ALA A 132 -13.69 7.64 -4.01
CA ALA A 132 -14.98 7.18 -3.51
C ALA A 132 -15.68 6.27 -4.55
N PRO A 133 -16.55 5.33 -4.11
CA PRO A 133 -17.27 4.43 -5.02
C PRO A 133 -18.10 5.17 -6.07
N ASN A 134 -18.62 6.35 -5.74
CA ASN A 134 -19.34 7.22 -6.67
C ASN A 134 -18.42 8.09 -7.53
N THR A 135 -17.11 7.95 -7.40
CA THR A 135 -16.04 8.65 -8.12
C THR A 135 -16.04 10.19 -8.03
N ARG A 136 -16.87 10.77 -7.15
CA ARG A 136 -16.99 12.24 -7.00
C ARG A 136 -15.95 12.82 -6.04
N LEU A 137 -15.52 12.03 -5.06
CA LEU A 137 -14.59 12.45 -4.00
C LEU A 137 -13.29 11.66 -4.06
N VAL A 138 -12.23 12.30 -3.62
CA VAL A 138 -10.89 11.72 -3.47
C VAL A 138 -10.45 11.94 -2.02
N ALA A 139 -10.15 10.85 -1.31
CA ALA A 139 -9.51 10.90 0.00
C ALA A 139 -8.02 10.61 -0.15
N PHE A 140 -7.16 11.31 0.57
CA PHE A 140 -5.71 11.08 0.56
C PHE A 140 -5.08 11.53 1.87
N VAL A 141 -3.86 11.07 2.12
CA VAL A 141 -3.06 11.49 3.27
C VAL A 141 -2.18 12.66 2.89
N THR A 142 -2.11 13.67 3.75
CA THR A 142 -1.06 14.69 3.72
C THR A 142 -0.35 14.73 5.05
N VAL A 143 0.95 15.05 5.05
CA VAL A 143 1.74 15.31 6.23
C VAL A 143 2.05 16.80 6.26
N GLY A 144 1.83 17.47 7.38
CA GLY A 144 2.05 18.90 7.50
C GLY A 144 2.40 19.36 8.90
N SER A 145 2.95 20.58 9.00
CA SER A 145 3.17 21.27 10.28
C SER A 145 1.86 21.76 10.86
N GLY A 146 1.75 21.81 12.19
CA GLY A 146 0.57 22.32 12.89
C GLY A 146 -0.32 21.26 13.53
N ALA A 147 0.03 19.99 13.41
CA ALA A 147 -0.68 18.92 14.10
C ALA A 147 -0.42 18.94 15.62
N VAL A 148 -1.46 18.64 16.37
CA VAL A 148 -1.42 18.57 17.85
C VAL A 148 -0.62 17.40 18.38
N CYS A 149 -0.17 16.51 17.50
CA CYS A 149 0.55 15.29 17.87
C CYS A 149 2.05 15.51 17.99
N ASP A 150 2.57 15.53 19.22
CA ASP A 150 4.01 15.58 19.47
C ASP A 150 4.68 14.30 18.98
N GLY A 151 5.44 14.41 17.88
CA GLY A 151 6.32 13.33 17.39
C GLY A 151 7.57 13.11 18.23
N GLY A 152 7.60 13.53 19.49
CA GLY A 152 8.67 13.28 20.46
C GLY A 152 9.97 14.06 20.27
N TYR A 153 10.12 14.88 19.24
CA TYR A 153 11.33 15.67 18.94
C TYR A 153 11.05 17.18 18.81
N GLY A 154 9.98 17.69 19.39
CA GLY A 154 9.64 19.12 19.35
C GLY A 154 9.20 19.64 17.98
N MET A 155 9.15 18.80 16.97
CA MET A 155 8.58 19.13 15.66
C MET A 155 7.13 18.64 15.61
N LYS A 156 6.18 19.59 15.52
CA LYS A 156 4.75 19.31 15.42
C LYS A 156 4.41 18.87 13.98
N TRP A 157 4.64 17.61 13.69
CA TRP A 157 4.28 16.98 12.42
C TRP A 157 3.06 16.10 12.62
N GLY A 158 2.05 16.25 11.80
CA GLY A 158 0.87 15.41 11.85
C GLY A 158 0.44 14.92 10.48
N SER A 159 -0.22 13.79 10.45
CA SER A 159 -0.90 13.30 9.28
C SER A 159 -2.37 13.78 9.30
N PHE A 160 -2.83 14.10 8.11
CA PHE A 160 -4.22 14.49 7.87
C PHE A 160 -4.78 13.61 6.76
N VAL A 161 -5.97 13.10 6.94
CA VAL A 161 -6.77 12.60 5.83
C VAL A 161 -7.59 13.78 5.30
N VAL A 162 -7.35 14.13 4.04
CA VAL A 162 -8.04 15.22 3.34
C VAL A 162 -8.98 14.60 2.31
N ILE A 163 -10.19 15.14 2.21
CA ILE A 163 -11.19 14.74 1.22
C ILE A 163 -11.47 15.95 0.35
N THR A 164 -11.33 15.79 -0.96
CA THR A 164 -11.64 16.82 -1.96
C THR A 164 -12.68 16.32 -2.95
N ASP A 165 -13.34 17.23 -3.62
CA ASP A 165 -14.04 16.94 -4.86
C ASP A 165 -13.05 16.79 -6.03
N ARG A 166 -13.55 16.47 -7.24
CA ARG A 166 -12.73 16.32 -8.45
C ARG A 166 -12.14 17.65 -8.97
N ARG A 167 -12.53 18.79 -8.42
CA ARG A 167 -12.00 20.11 -8.75
C ARG A 167 -10.94 20.56 -7.72
N GLY A 168 -10.70 19.75 -6.69
CA GLY A 168 -9.73 20.04 -5.62
C GLY A 168 -10.29 20.86 -4.48
N ALA A 169 -11.60 21.16 -4.46
CA ALA A 169 -12.22 21.83 -3.31
C ALA A 169 -12.27 20.87 -2.12
N GLU A 170 -11.74 21.31 -0.97
CA GLU A 170 -11.72 20.53 0.27
C GLU A 170 -13.14 20.39 0.81
N VAL A 171 -13.57 19.15 1.04
CA VAL A 171 -14.88 18.79 1.58
C VAL A 171 -14.79 18.49 3.07
N ALA A 172 -13.72 17.80 3.49
CA ALA A 172 -13.46 17.46 4.88
C ALA A 172 -11.97 17.24 5.13
N ARG A 173 -11.56 17.37 6.41
CA ARG A 173 -10.20 17.12 6.88
C ARG A 173 -10.23 16.50 8.27
N PHE A 174 -9.45 15.44 8.46
CA PHE A 174 -9.35 14.71 9.72
C PHE A 174 -7.89 14.62 10.16
N GLU A 175 -7.59 15.21 11.31
CA GLU A 175 -6.26 15.27 11.89
C GLU A 175 -5.96 14.03 12.76
N GLY A 176 -4.75 13.49 12.66
CA GLY A 176 -4.28 12.33 13.42
C GLY A 176 -4.73 11.00 12.83
N TYR A 177 -5.14 11.01 11.57
CA TYR A 177 -5.53 9.81 10.84
C TYR A 177 -4.69 9.61 9.59
N THR A 178 -4.68 8.37 9.10
CA THR A 178 -3.94 7.94 7.90
C THR A 178 -4.70 6.83 7.18
N SER A 179 -4.17 6.40 6.04
CA SER A 179 -4.64 5.22 5.30
C SER A 179 -6.16 5.21 5.10
N PRO A 180 -6.72 6.16 4.33
CA PRO A 180 -8.15 6.20 4.04
C PRO A 180 -8.57 5.00 3.20
N GLU A 181 -9.81 4.50 3.42
CA GLU A 181 -10.45 3.48 2.60
C GLU A 181 -11.94 3.72 2.52
N TRP A 182 -12.50 3.78 1.33
CA TRP A 182 -13.93 3.96 1.13
C TRP A 182 -14.69 2.64 1.26
N LEU A 183 -15.77 2.66 2.02
CA LEU A 183 -16.75 1.59 2.00
C LEU A 183 -17.66 1.71 0.76
N PRO A 184 -18.28 0.61 0.31
CA PRO A 184 -19.19 0.65 -0.83
C PRO A 184 -20.40 1.59 -0.65
N ASP A 185 -20.81 1.87 0.58
CA ASP A 185 -21.89 2.79 0.92
C ASP A 185 -21.47 4.28 0.95
N GLY A 186 -20.21 4.58 0.67
CA GLY A 186 -19.67 5.93 0.60
C GLY A 186 -19.17 6.50 1.93
N ARG A 187 -19.21 5.75 3.03
CA ARG A 187 -18.53 6.12 4.27
C ARG A 187 -17.02 5.92 4.12
N LEU A 188 -16.24 6.74 4.82
CA LEU A 188 -14.78 6.65 4.81
C LEU A 188 -14.28 6.03 6.10
N LEU A 189 -13.45 5.03 5.96
CA LEU A 189 -12.71 4.40 7.04
C LEU A 189 -11.28 4.96 7.06
N MET A 190 -10.71 5.15 8.26
CA MET A 190 -9.38 5.68 8.47
C MET A 190 -8.70 4.95 9.63
N MET A 191 -7.38 4.85 9.56
CA MET A 191 -6.55 4.34 10.65
C MET A 191 -6.09 5.48 11.54
N GLY A 192 -6.27 5.32 12.86
CA GLY A 192 -5.73 6.25 13.84
C GLY A 192 -4.21 6.13 13.92
N THR A 193 -3.53 7.27 13.96
CA THR A 193 -2.09 7.32 14.25
C THR A 193 -1.83 7.10 15.75
N GLN A 194 -0.56 7.11 16.15
CA GLN A 194 -0.19 7.00 17.56
C GLN A 194 -0.86 8.08 18.43
N CYS A 195 -1.11 9.27 17.91
CA CYS A 195 -1.83 10.35 18.57
C CYS A 195 -3.28 10.00 18.92
N ARG A 196 -3.91 9.17 18.12
CA ARG A 196 -5.24 8.62 18.35
C ARG A 196 -5.22 7.28 19.08
N ARG A 197 -4.03 6.85 19.57
CA ARG A 197 -3.81 5.53 20.19
C ARG A 197 -4.19 4.37 19.27
N GLY A 198 -3.91 4.52 17.96
CA GLY A 198 -4.33 3.57 16.94
C GLY A 198 -5.84 3.60 16.72
N GLY A 199 -6.40 2.43 16.44
CA GLY A 199 -7.83 2.24 16.22
C GLY A 199 -8.27 2.39 14.77
N ILE A 200 -9.46 1.88 14.52
CA ILE A 200 -10.12 1.92 13.22
C ILE A 200 -11.36 2.80 13.36
N TRP A 201 -11.42 3.85 12.54
CA TRP A 201 -12.40 4.90 12.65
C TRP A 201 -13.22 5.01 11.37
N LEU A 202 -14.51 5.22 11.52
CA LEU A 202 -15.46 5.30 10.42
C LEU A 202 -16.22 6.62 10.47
N THR A 203 -16.34 7.29 9.32
CA THR A 203 -17.18 8.48 9.21
C THR A 203 -18.66 8.13 9.14
N ASP A 204 -19.50 9.08 9.49
CA ASP A 204 -20.88 9.06 9.05
C ASP A 204 -21.00 9.34 7.54
N GLY A 205 -22.21 9.17 7.00
CA GLY A 205 -22.46 9.41 5.56
C GLY A 205 -22.30 10.88 5.12
N SER A 206 -22.23 11.82 6.07
CA SER A 206 -22.01 13.25 5.83
C SER A 206 -20.54 13.67 5.93
N LEU A 207 -19.64 12.79 6.30
CA LEU A 207 -18.20 13.04 6.53
C LEU A 207 -17.94 14.08 7.64
N ARG A 208 -18.83 14.18 8.63
CA ARG A 208 -18.74 15.20 9.69
C ARG A 208 -18.38 14.61 11.05
N SER A 209 -18.75 13.39 11.31
CA SER A 209 -18.48 12.71 12.57
C SER A 209 -17.73 11.40 12.39
N LEU A 210 -17.00 11.00 13.43
CA LEU A 210 -16.19 9.79 13.48
C LEU A 210 -16.62 8.92 14.64
N SER A 211 -16.72 7.63 14.40
CA SER A 211 -16.87 6.62 15.44
C SER A 211 -15.78 5.57 15.34
N ARG A 212 -15.30 5.08 16.47
CA ARG A 212 -14.36 3.97 16.53
C ARG A 212 -15.11 2.66 16.37
N VAL A 213 -14.64 1.78 15.48
CA VAL A 213 -15.39 0.56 15.08
C VAL A 213 -14.69 -0.75 15.44
N ASP A 214 -13.49 -0.71 16.00
CA ASP A 214 -12.72 -1.90 16.38
C ASP A 214 -12.94 -2.37 17.81
N GLY A 215 -13.85 -1.75 18.57
CA GLY A 215 -14.10 -2.09 19.97
C GLY A 215 -12.86 -1.94 20.86
N GLU A 216 -11.96 -1.00 20.51
CA GLU A 216 -10.70 -0.74 21.19
C GLU A 216 -9.65 -1.88 21.15
N GLN A 217 -9.85 -2.86 20.27
CA GLN A 217 -8.95 -3.99 20.12
C GLN A 217 -7.64 -3.62 19.41
N VAL A 218 -7.69 -2.67 18.47
CA VAL A 218 -6.51 -2.19 17.72
C VAL A 218 -5.92 -0.98 18.44
N ASN A 219 -5.01 -1.22 19.37
CA ASN A 219 -4.46 -0.19 20.28
C ASN A 219 -3.12 0.42 19.81
N THR A 220 -2.63 0.01 18.67
CA THR A 220 -1.42 0.56 18.02
C THR A 220 -1.76 0.93 16.58
N PRO A 221 -0.93 1.76 15.92
CA PRO A 221 -1.17 2.10 14.52
C PRO A 221 -1.28 0.86 13.62
N ALA A 222 -2.32 0.85 12.80
CA ALA A 222 -2.54 -0.12 11.74
C ALA A 222 -2.45 0.58 10.37
N ALA A 223 -2.38 -0.17 9.29
CA ALA A 223 -2.16 0.39 7.96
C ALA A 223 -2.89 -0.41 6.86
N ALA A 224 -2.88 0.15 5.66
CA ALA A 224 -3.31 -0.50 4.42
C ALA A 224 -4.68 -1.20 4.52
N PRO A 225 -5.73 -0.47 4.95
CA PRO A 225 -7.07 -1.02 4.98
C PRO A 225 -7.58 -1.34 3.56
N ALA A 226 -8.35 -2.41 3.45
CA ALA A 226 -9.05 -2.82 2.24
C ALA A 226 -10.45 -3.34 2.61
N ALA A 227 -11.48 -2.64 2.16
CA ALA A 227 -12.86 -3.05 2.40
C ALA A 227 -13.25 -4.23 1.51
N SER A 228 -13.94 -5.21 2.08
CA SER A 228 -14.55 -6.28 1.29
C SER A 228 -15.57 -5.73 0.30
N PRO A 229 -15.83 -6.43 -0.80
CA PRO A 229 -16.80 -5.99 -1.80
C PRO A 229 -18.20 -5.70 -1.29
N ASP A 230 -18.63 -6.39 -0.28
CA ASP A 230 -19.94 -6.20 0.36
C ASP A 230 -19.92 -5.17 1.50
N GLY A 231 -18.75 -4.61 1.82
CA GLY A 231 -18.55 -3.61 2.87
C GLY A 231 -18.72 -4.13 4.30
N LYS A 232 -18.79 -5.44 4.50
CA LYS A 232 -19.05 -6.03 5.83
C LYS A 232 -17.79 -6.39 6.59
N THR A 233 -16.66 -6.52 5.87
CA THR A 233 -15.37 -6.92 6.44
C THR A 233 -14.28 -5.98 5.97
N LEU A 234 -13.38 -5.63 6.86
CA LEU A 234 -12.16 -4.89 6.56
C LEU A 234 -10.98 -5.84 6.68
N ALA A 235 -10.13 -5.91 5.68
CA ALA A 235 -8.78 -6.44 5.83
C ALA A 235 -7.80 -5.28 6.06
N PHE A 236 -6.79 -5.46 6.92
CA PHE A 236 -5.81 -4.42 7.21
C PHE A 236 -4.52 -5.03 7.75
N VAL A 237 -3.43 -4.27 7.68
CA VAL A 237 -2.14 -4.67 8.24
C VAL A 237 -2.01 -4.18 9.67
N TRP A 238 -1.76 -5.11 10.59
CA TRP A 238 -1.47 -4.84 11.99
C TRP A 238 -0.40 -5.82 12.50
N ASN A 239 0.59 -5.32 13.24
CA ASN A 239 1.72 -6.11 13.71
C ASN A 239 2.40 -6.95 12.59
N ASN A 240 2.60 -6.35 11.42
CA ASN A 240 3.22 -6.97 10.25
C ASN A 240 2.46 -8.18 9.68
N GLN A 241 1.22 -8.38 10.05
CA GLN A 241 0.35 -9.44 9.54
C GLN A 241 -0.96 -8.84 9.00
N LEU A 242 -1.64 -9.59 8.15
CA LEU A 242 -2.97 -9.24 7.69
C LEU A 242 -4.00 -9.73 8.71
N TRP A 243 -4.89 -8.83 9.06
CA TRP A 243 -6.02 -9.07 9.97
C TRP A 243 -7.32 -8.73 9.27
N SER A 244 -8.41 -9.28 9.74
CA SER A 244 -9.76 -8.85 9.36
C SER A 244 -10.54 -8.38 10.56
N LEU A 245 -11.39 -7.38 10.33
CA LEU A 245 -12.37 -6.87 11.28
C LEU A 245 -13.76 -6.93 10.66
N LYS A 246 -14.70 -7.52 11.35
CA LYS A 246 -16.10 -7.48 10.98
C LYS A 246 -16.70 -6.10 11.29
N LEU A 247 -17.27 -5.45 10.28
CA LEU A 247 -17.81 -4.08 10.39
C LEU A 247 -19.30 -4.03 10.72
N VAL A 248 -19.98 -5.16 10.69
CA VAL A 248 -21.43 -5.27 10.95
C VAL A 248 -21.67 -6.21 12.12
N GLY A 249 -22.46 -5.78 13.09
CA GLY A 249 -22.71 -6.52 14.32
C GLY A 249 -21.62 -6.28 15.37
N GLN A 250 -21.33 -7.28 16.17
CA GLN A 250 -20.22 -7.20 17.13
C GLN A 250 -18.89 -7.23 16.38
N PRO A 251 -17.94 -6.33 16.72
CA PRO A 251 -16.60 -6.36 16.16
C PRO A 251 -15.91 -7.72 16.43
N ASP A 252 -15.45 -8.36 15.37
CA ASP A 252 -14.73 -9.64 15.43
C ASP A 252 -13.40 -9.47 14.69
N LEU A 253 -12.31 -9.54 15.46
CA LEU A 253 -10.96 -9.35 14.99
C LEU A 253 -10.29 -10.72 14.80
N THR A 254 -9.94 -11.04 13.57
CA THR A 254 -9.33 -12.32 13.21
C THR A 254 -8.02 -12.12 12.46
N GLN A 255 -6.95 -12.80 12.87
CA GLN A 255 -5.69 -12.83 12.15
C GLN A 255 -5.81 -13.72 10.91
N LEU A 256 -5.57 -13.14 9.73
CA LEU A 256 -5.66 -13.84 8.44
C LEU A 256 -4.35 -14.48 8.02
N THR A 257 -3.20 -13.93 8.44
CA THR A 257 -1.88 -14.47 8.11
C THR A 257 -1.01 -14.65 9.34
N ALA A 258 -0.17 -15.68 9.31
CA ALA A 258 0.90 -15.92 10.28
C ALA A 258 2.18 -16.24 9.51
N LEU A 259 2.66 -15.28 8.73
CA LEU A 259 3.78 -15.44 7.81
C LEU A 259 5.10 -15.03 8.48
N ALA A 260 6.18 -15.70 8.10
CA ALA A 260 7.52 -15.31 8.55
C ALA A 260 7.96 -13.95 7.98
N LYS A 261 7.39 -13.54 6.83
CA LYS A 261 7.66 -12.25 6.20
C LYS A 261 6.59 -11.23 6.56
N PRO A 262 6.96 -9.97 6.86
CA PRO A 262 6.00 -8.90 7.08
C PRO A 262 5.05 -8.71 5.91
N VAL A 263 3.77 -8.51 6.20
CA VAL A 263 2.76 -8.08 5.24
C VAL A 263 2.70 -6.55 5.26
N THR A 264 2.60 -5.92 4.09
CA THR A 264 2.61 -4.46 3.95
C THR A 264 1.33 -3.89 3.35
N ALA A 265 0.56 -4.69 2.61
CA ALA A 265 -0.73 -4.30 2.04
C ALA A 265 -1.60 -5.52 1.76
N GLY A 266 -2.90 -5.31 1.65
CA GLY A 266 -3.85 -6.32 1.24
C GLY A 266 -4.90 -5.76 0.27
N ALA A 267 -5.52 -6.64 -0.53
CA ALA A 267 -6.68 -6.30 -1.37
C ALA A 267 -7.61 -7.51 -1.49
N TRP A 268 -8.91 -7.27 -1.44
CA TRP A 268 -9.93 -8.28 -1.71
C TRP A 268 -10.09 -8.50 -3.21
N SER A 269 -10.34 -9.74 -3.60
CA SER A 269 -10.84 -10.04 -4.95
C SER A 269 -12.18 -9.36 -5.21
N PRO A 270 -12.54 -9.08 -6.46
CA PRO A 270 -13.81 -8.40 -6.80
C PRO A 270 -15.06 -9.11 -6.29
N ASP A 271 -15.02 -10.43 -6.20
CA ASP A 271 -16.09 -11.28 -5.69
C ASP A 271 -16.05 -11.52 -4.16
N GLY A 272 -15.01 -11.01 -3.48
CA GLY A 272 -14.83 -11.18 -2.05
C GLY A 272 -14.38 -12.58 -1.62
N SER A 273 -14.11 -13.49 -2.55
CA SER A 273 -13.75 -14.88 -2.24
C SER A 273 -12.29 -15.07 -1.85
N ALA A 274 -11.43 -14.11 -2.18
CA ALA A 274 -10.00 -14.19 -1.96
C ALA A 274 -9.39 -12.86 -1.53
N ILE A 275 -8.15 -12.93 -1.02
CA ILE A 275 -7.33 -11.80 -0.63
C ILE A 275 -5.94 -11.95 -1.27
N ALA A 276 -5.43 -10.83 -1.77
CA ALA A 276 -4.01 -10.66 -2.09
C ALA A 276 -3.32 -9.97 -0.91
N ALA A 277 -2.21 -10.52 -0.44
CA ALA A 277 -1.35 -9.93 0.58
C ALA A 277 0.04 -9.69 0.01
N LEU A 278 0.49 -8.44 0.08
CA LEU A 278 1.82 -8.04 -0.35
C LEU A 278 2.80 -8.25 0.80
N MET A 279 3.88 -8.98 0.55
CA MET A 279 4.91 -9.29 1.56
C MET A 279 6.22 -8.57 1.26
N PHE A 280 6.91 -8.21 2.31
CA PHE A 280 8.22 -7.57 2.26
C PHE A 280 9.31 -8.53 2.77
N ASP A 281 10.42 -8.61 2.05
CA ASP A 281 11.60 -9.33 2.49
C ASP A 281 12.77 -8.35 2.60
N VAL A 282 13.23 -8.09 3.82
CA VAL A 282 14.35 -7.18 4.06
C VAL A 282 15.69 -7.71 3.53
N SER A 283 15.79 -9.02 3.32
CA SER A 283 17.00 -9.68 2.82
C SER A 283 17.09 -9.74 1.30
N MET A 284 15.97 -9.50 0.61
CA MET A 284 15.90 -9.54 -0.85
C MET A 284 15.17 -8.31 -1.38
N PRO A 285 15.68 -7.66 -2.44
CA PRO A 285 15.02 -6.48 -3.03
C PRO A 285 13.74 -6.84 -3.81
N VAL A 286 13.20 -8.02 -3.63
CA VAL A 286 12.02 -8.51 -4.34
C VAL A 286 10.89 -8.73 -3.36
N ARG A 287 9.74 -8.17 -3.66
CA ARG A 287 8.51 -8.42 -2.91
C ARG A 287 7.74 -9.56 -3.54
N SER A 288 7.14 -10.40 -2.71
CA SER A 288 6.26 -11.47 -3.12
C SER A 288 4.82 -11.17 -2.70
N MET A 289 3.88 -11.76 -3.41
CA MET A 289 2.46 -11.67 -3.14
C MET A 289 1.93 -13.04 -2.77
N ALA A 290 1.14 -13.11 -1.71
CA ALA A 290 0.36 -14.29 -1.36
C ALA A 290 -1.10 -14.08 -1.78
N LEU A 291 -1.68 -15.08 -2.42
CA LEU A 291 -3.08 -15.15 -2.79
C LEU A 291 -3.73 -16.29 -2.02
N PHE A 292 -4.81 -16.04 -1.29
CA PHE A 292 -5.47 -17.05 -0.46
C PHE A 292 -6.95 -16.73 -0.23
N ARG A 293 -7.71 -17.74 0.19
CA ARG A 293 -9.08 -17.57 0.67
C ARG A 293 -9.08 -17.31 2.17
N PRO A 294 -9.87 -16.35 2.69
CA PRO A 294 -10.04 -16.19 4.12
C PRO A 294 -10.43 -17.51 4.79
N GLY A 295 -9.74 -17.85 5.87
CA GLY A 295 -9.96 -19.11 6.58
C GLY A 295 -9.23 -20.34 6.00
N ASP A 296 -8.61 -20.23 4.82
CA ASP A 296 -7.84 -21.31 4.20
C ASP A 296 -6.39 -20.88 3.92
N GLN A 297 -5.59 -20.82 4.98
CA GLN A 297 -4.16 -20.51 4.85
C GLN A 297 -3.35 -21.62 4.15
N LYS A 298 -3.89 -22.85 4.06
CA LYS A 298 -3.19 -24.00 3.46
C LYS A 298 -3.17 -23.92 1.92
N SER A 299 -4.14 -23.23 1.33
CA SER A 299 -4.22 -23.02 -0.13
C SER A 299 -3.51 -21.74 -0.62
N MET A 300 -2.64 -21.18 0.21
CA MET A 300 -1.91 -19.95 -0.11
C MET A 300 -0.96 -20.15 -1.30
N VAL A 301 -1.15 -19.36 -2.34
CA VAL A 301 -0.30 -19.33 -3.53
C VAL A 301 0.64 -18.13 -3.46
N PHE A 302 1.94 -18.39 -3.55
CA PHE A 302 2.95 -17.33 -3.56
C PHE A 302 3.37 -17.00 -4.99
N ARG A 303 3.48 -15.71 -5.29
CA ARG A 303 4.03 -15.18 -6.55
C ARG A 303 5.19 -14.25 -6.24
N ASP A 304 6.31 -14.48 -6.89
CA ASP A 304 7.40 -13.52 -6.96
C ASP A 304 7.05 -12.48 -8.01
N LEU A 305 7.13 -11.20 -7.64
CA LEU A 305 6.74 -10.10 -8.53
C LEU A 305 7.91 -9.60 -9.39
N GLY A 306 9.15 -9.94 -9.04
CA GLY A 306 10.34 -9.43 -9.75
C GLY A 306 10.51 -7.91 -9.69
N VAL A 307 9.65 -7.22 -8.94
CA VAL A 307 9.59 -5.75 -8.81
C VAL A 307 9.36 -5.34 -7.36
N TYR A 308 9.58 -4.08 -7.05
CA TYR A 308 9.42 -3.51 -5.71
C TYR A 308 8.08 -2.75 -5.58
N PRO A 309 6.96 -3.42 -5.24
CA PRO A 309 5.70 -2.72 -5.04
C PRO A 309 5.73 -1.89 -3.76
N TYR A 310 5.11 -0.74 -3.83
CA TYR A 310 5.01 0.25 -2.77
C TYR A 310 3.57 0.76 -2.64
N GLY A 311 3.16 1.10 -1.39
CA GLY A 311 1.84 1.65 -1.12
C GLY A 311 0.71 0.64 -1.20
N PRO A 312 -0.53 1.11 -1.38
CA PRO A 312 -1.70 0.27 -1.45
C PRO A 312 -1.74 -0.57 -2.73
N ILE A 313 -2.45 -1.68 -2.67
CA ILE A 313 -2.78 -2.51 -3.83
C ILE A 313 -4.30 -2.55 -4.03
N SER A 314 -4.73 -2.77 -5.25
CA SER A 314 -6.15 -2.91 -5.60
C SER A 314 -6.36 -4.10 -6.52
N TRP A 315 -7.42 -4.87 -6.32
CA TRP A 315 -7.78 -6.03 -7.13
C TRP A 315 -9.14 -5.81 -7.80
N ARG A 316 -9.22 -5.97 -9.14
CA ARG A 316 -10.43 -5.84 -9.96
C ARG A 316 -10.63 -7.00 -10.92
#